data_3549b703b949ea770e58b7778377c3b3
#
_entry.id   3549b703b949ea770e58b7778377c3b3
#
_cell.length_a   1.000
_cell.length_b   1.000
_cell.length_c   1.000
_cell.angle_alpha   90.00
_cell.angle_beta   90.00
_cell.angle_gamma   90.00
#
_symmetry.space_group_name_H-M   'P 1'
#
loop_
_entity.id
_entity.type
_entity.pdbx_description
1 polymer ?
#
loop_
_entity_poly.entity_id
_entity_poly.type
_entity_poly.pdbx_seq_one_letter_code
_entity_poly.pdbx_strand_id
1 'polypeptide(L)'
;KEKAYPSQLSGGQKQRVAIARALATEPKVILCDEATSALDPNTTKSILALLKDLNRKMGITVVVITHEMDVISSICDNVAIIDKGDIVERGPVKEIFESPKSHIGKQLIMGDAIKETDFSGGRYFRITFDGREAGEPVISNLVLRTKVPVNIMYAQTKAIGNKAVGE
;
A
#
# COMPACT_ATOMS: atom_id res chain seq x y z
N LYS A 1 -4.27 -13.50 -29.79
CA LYS A 1 -3.80 -12.12 -30.11
C LYS A 1 -2.43 -12.05 -30.80
N GLU A 2 -1.90 -13.18 -31.25
CA GLU A 2 -0.55 -13.27 -31.87
C GLU A 2 -0.37 -12.27 -33.02
N LYS A 3 -1.41 -12.04 -33.83
CA LYS A 3 -1.38 -11.12 -34.99
C LYS A 3 -1.94 -9.70 -34.67
N ALA A 4 -2.20 -9.40 -33.37
CA ALA A 4 -2.76 -8.12 -32.98
C ALA A 4 -1.66 -7.06 -32.82
N TYR A 5 -1.89 -5.87 -33.34
CA TYR A 5 -1.01 -4.72 -33.10
C TYR A 5 -1.21 -4.19 -31.67
N PRO A 6 -0.20 -3.54 -31.06
CA PRO A 6 -0.30 -2.98 -29.70
C PRO A 6 -1.51 -2.08 -29.49
N SER A 7 -1.93 -1.32 -30.49
CA SER A 7 -3.12 -0.44 -30.44
C SER A 7 -4.44 -1.21 -30.29
N GLN A 8 -4.46 -2.51 -30.63
CA GLN A 8 -5.63 -3.38 -30.53
C GLN A 8 -5.70 -4.17 -29.20
N LEU A 9 -4.74 -3.96 -28.32
CA LEU A 9 -4.65 -4.62 -27.01
C LEU A 9 -5.18 -3.69 -25.91
N SER A 10 -5.92 -4.27 -24.94
CA SER A 10 -6.27 -3.56 -23.71
C SER A 10 -5.02 -3.26 -22.87
N GLY A 11 -5.10 -2.32 -21.94
CA GLY A 11 -4.01 -1.98 -21.03
C GLY A 11 -3.42 -3.20 -20.31
N GLY A 12 -4.27 -4.04 -19.73
CA GLY A 12 -3.82 -5.28 -19.08
C GLY A 12 -3.21 -6.31 -20.02
N GLN A 13 -3.67 -6.38 -21.29
CA GLN A 13 -3.03 -7.24 -22.30
C GLN A 13 -1.64 -6.71 -22.66
N LYS A 14 -1.49 -5.41 -22.88
CA LYS A 14 -0.18 -4.76 -23.10
C LYS A 14 0.78 -5.05 -21.95
N GLN A 15 0.31 -4.94 -20.71
CA GLN A 15 1.13 -5.20 -19.53
C GLN A 15 1.57 -6.67 -19.45
N ARG A 16 0.68 -7.62 -19.72
CA ARG A 16 1.06 -9.06 -19.79
C ARG A 16 2.09 -9.34 -20.87
N VAL A 17 1.97 -8.70 -22.03
CA VAL A 17 2.98 -8.82 -23.12
C VAL A 17 4.31 -8.21 -22.68
N ALA A 18 4.31 -7.06 -22.00
CA ALA A 18 5.53 -6.45 -21.48
C ALA A 18 6.23 -7.35 -20.45
N ILE A 19 5.47 -7.94 -19.53
CA ILE A 19 6.00 -8.90 -18.55
C ILE A 19 6.57 -10.14 -19.27
N ALA A 20 5.83 -10.73 -20.23
CA ALA A 20 6.29 -11.88 -20.97
C ALA A 20 7.59 -11.58 -21.76
N ARG A 21 7.68 -10.39 -22.36
CA ARG A 21 8.91 -9.93 -23.05
C ARG A 21 10.08 -9.79 -22.09
N ALA A 22 9.86 -9.24 -20.89
CA ALA A 22 10.91 -9.14 -19.88
C ALA A 22 11.39 -10.52 -19.42
N LEU A 23 10.47 -11.50 -19.27
CA LEU A 23 10.79 -12.86 -18.87
C LEU A 23 11.55 -13.67 -19.93
N ALA A 24 11.43 -13.32 -21.22
CA ALA A 24 12.06 -14.05 -22.31
C ALA A 24 13.60 -14.07 -22.24
N THR A 25 14.21 -13.17 -21.47
CA THR A 25 15.67 -13.12 -21.22
C THR A 25 16.08 -13.84 -19.93
N GLU A 26 15.18 -14.58 -19.29
CA GLU A 26 15.40 -15.30 -18.02
C GLU A 26 16.05 -14.43 -16.93
N PRO A 27 15.47 -13.25 -16.61
CA PRO A 27 16.09 -12.31 -15.71
C PRO A 27 16.03 -12.81 -14.26
N LYS A 28 17.02 -12.43 -13.46
CA LYS A 28 16.98 -12.60 -11.99
C LYS A 28 16.13 -11.55 -11.28
N VAL A 29 15.98 -10.38 -11.90
CA VAL A 29 15.25 -9.23 -11.35
C VAL A 29 14.36 -8.63 -12.44
N ILE A 30 13.12 -8.32 -12.10
CA ILE A 30 12.19 -7.53 -12.93
C ILE A 30 11.91 -6.21 -12.23
N LEU A 31 12.06 -5.11 -12.96
CA LEU A 31 11.66 -3.76 -12.53
C LEU A 31 10.30 -3.43 -13.13
N CYS A 32 9.37 -3.06 -12.27
CA CYS A 32 8.02 -2.64 -12.62
C CYS A 32 7.84 -1.18 -12.21
N ASP A 33 7.95 -0.27 -13.16
CA ASP A 33 7.73 1.15 -12.91
C ASP A 33 6.28 1.50 -13.25
N GLU A 34 5.54 1.93 -12.24
CA GLU A 34 4.11 2.27 -12.32
C GLU A 34 3.26 1.28 -13.15
N ALA A 35 3.55 0.00 -13.01
CA ALA A 35 3.00 -1.07 -13.87
C ALA A 35 1.46 -1.20 -13.84
N THR A 36 0.80 -0.54 -12.91
CA THR A 36 -0.65 -0.65 -12.66
C THR A 36 -1.38 0.69 -12.69
N SER A 37 -0.68 1.82 -12.75
CA SER A 37 -1.25 3.17 -12.60
C SER A 37 -2.33 3.55 -13.63
N ALA A 38 -2.29 2.95 -14.83
CA ALA A 38 -3.24 3.19 -15.92
C ALA A 38 -4.27 2.06 -16.10
N LEU A 39 -4.40 1.15 -15.12
CA LEU A 39 -5.28 -0.02 -15.20
C LEU A 39 -6.48 0.11 -14.27
N ASP A 40 -7.59 -0.52 -14.65
CA ASP A 40 -8.74 -0.65 -13.76
C ASP A 40 -8.40 -1.57 -12.55
N PRO A 41 -9.11 -1.44 -11.41
CA PRO A 41 -8.78 -2.17 -10.18
C PRO A 41 -8.76 -3.70 -10.33
N ASN A 42 -9.60 -4.28 -11.17
CA ASN A 42 -9.64 -5.72 -11.37
C ASN A 42 -8.45 -6.21 -12.19
N THR A 43 -8.11 -5.46 -13.22
CA THR A 43 -6.90 -5.72 -14.03
C THR A 43 -5.64 -5.55 -13.19
N THR A 44 -5.56 -4.50 -12.37
CA THR A 44 -4.47 -4.29 -11.40
C THR A 44 -4.28 -5.51 -10.51
N LYS A 45 -5.32 -5.98 -9.83
CA LYS A 45 -5.26 -7.19 -8.98
C LYS A 45 -4.74 -8.41 -9.75
N SER A 46 -5.19 -8.58 -10.99
CA SER A 46 -4.78 -9.70 -11.84
C SER A 46 -3.29 -9.62 -12.25
N ILE A 47 -2.76 -8.44 -12.52
CA ILE A 47 -1.33 -8.23 -12.82
C ILE A 47 -0.47 -8.44 -11.57
N LEU A 48 -0.90 -7.92 -10.42
CA LEU A 48 -0.19 -8.11 -9.16
C LEU A 48 -0.13 -9.59 -8.75
N ALA A 49 -1.23 -10.33 -8.91
CA ALA A 49 -1.27 -11.77 -8.68
C ALA A 49 -0.30 -12.51 -9.60
N LEU A 50 -0.23 -12.13 -10.90
CA LEU A 50 0.72 -12.68 -11.86
C LEU A 50 2.17 -12.43 -11.42
N LEU A 51 2.53 -11.21 -11.01
CA LEU A 51 3.88 -10.89 -10.55
C LEU A 51 4.27 -11.70 -9.29
N LYS A 52 3.34 -11.85 -8.34
CA LYS A 52 3.54 -12.67 -7.14
C LYS A 52 3.74 -14.16 -7.49
N ASP A 53 2.99 -14.67 -8.44
CA ASP A 53 3.13 -16.04 -8.94
C ASP A 53 4.48 -16.27 -9.63
N LEU A 54 4.93 -15.32 -10.44
CA LEU A 54 6.23 -15.36 -11.11
C LEU A 54 7.37 -15.36 -10.08
N ASN A 55 7.31 -14.47 -9.08
CA ASN A 55 8.28 -14.46 -7.99
C ASN A 55 8.37 -15.83 -7.30
N ARG A 56 7.21 -16.42 -6.93
CA ARG A 56 7.17 -17.71 -6.23
C ARG A 56 7.62 -18.90 -7.08
N LYS A 57 7.19 -18.97 -8.34
CA LYS A 57 7.44 -20.13 -9.21
C LYS A 57 8.81 -20.10 -9.84
N MET A 58 9.33 -18.93 -10.16
CA MET A 58 10.59 -18.76 -10.89
C MET A 58 11.74 -18.27 -9.99
N GLY A 59 11.45 -17.87 -8.74
CA GLY A 59 12.46 -17.36 -7.81
C GLY A 59 13.07 -16.02 -8.21
N ILE A 60 12.41 -15.28 -9.13
CA ILE A 60 12.87 -13.96 -9.57
C ILE A 60 12.53 -12.89 -8.54
N THR A 61 13.41 -11.91 -8.39
CA THR A 61 13.11 -10.73 -7.59
C THR A 61 12.24 -9.76 -8.39
N VAL A 62 11.15 -9.29 -7.81
CA VAL A 62 10.29 -8.26 -8.43
C VAL A 62 10.45 -6.97 -7.63
N VAL A 63 10.89 -5.91 -8.29
CA VAL A 63 10.97 -4.56 -7.73
C VAL A 63 9.85 -3.74 -8.34
N VAL A 64 8.97 -3.20 -7.50
CA VAL A 64 7.82 -2.38 -7.92
C VAL A 64 8.05 -0.95 -7.48
N ILE A 65 7.98 -0.02 -8.42
CA ILE A 65 8.00 1.42 -8.14
C ILE A 65 6.56 1.92 -8.27
N THR A 66 6.03 2.46 -7.18
CA THR A 66 4.64 2.95 -7.14
C THR A 66 4.46 3.92 -5.98
N HIS A 67 3.48 4.79 -6.10
CA HIS A 67 2.97 5.62 -5.01
C HIS A 67 1.67 5.06 -4.42
N GLU A 68 1.19 3.91 -4.90
CA GLU A 68 -0.02 3.24 -4.43
C GLU A 68 0.28 2.33 -3.23
N MET A 69 -0.04 2.76 -2.03
CA MET A 69 0.23 1.99 -0.79
C MET A 69 -0.49 0.63 -0.77
N ASP A 70 -1.66 0.53 -1.40
CA ASP A 70 -2.41 -0.73 -1.51
C ASP A 70 -1.68 -1.76 -2.38
N VAL A 71 -0.96 -1.33 -3.41
CA VAL A 71 -0.10 -2.20 -4.22
C VAL A 71 1.03 -2.76 -3.35
N ILE A 72 1.73 -1.89 -2.61
CA ILE A 72 2.84 -2.29 -1.74
C ILE A 72 2.38 -3.30 -0.70
N SER A 73 1.29 -3.00 0.01
CA SER A 73 0.76 -3.87 1.07
C SER A 73 0.27 -5.23 0.57
N SER A 74 -0.15 -5.32 -0.70
CA SER A 74 -0.74 -6.54 -1.27
C SER A 74 0.30 -7.56 -1.75
N ILE A 75 1.45 -7.13 -2.27
CA ILE A 75 2.39 -8.04 -2.92
C ILE A 75 3.84 -7.94 -2.43
N CYS A 76 4.25 -6.83 -1.81
CA CYS A 76 5.63 -6.62 -1.41
C CYS A 76 5.93 -7.19 -0.02
N ASP A 77 7.12 -7.77 0.15
CA ASP A 77 7.63 -8.21 1.44
C ASP A 77 8.40 -7.09 2.14
N ASN A 78 9.15 -6.30 1.37
CA ASN A 78 9.94 -5.17 1.85
C ASN A 78 9.60 -3.91 1.06
N VAL A 79 9.81 -2.76 1.68
CA VAL A 79 9.62 -1.44 1.08
C VAL A 79 10.82 -0.53 1.36
N ALA A 80 11.13 0.32 0.41
CA ALA A 80 12.02 1.46 0.58
C ALA A 80 11.27 2.73 0.19
N ILE A 81 11.25 3.72 1.08
CA ILE A 81 10.64 5.03 0.84
C ILE A 81 11.74 5.97 0.38
N ILE A 82 11.51 6.62 -0.77
CA ILE A 82 12.45 7.54 -1.39
C ILE A 82 11.88 8.96 -1.31
N ASP A 83 12.70 9.89 -0.83
CA ASP A 83 12.43 11.33 -0.85
C ASP A 83 13.64 12.07 -1.41
N LYS A 84 13.41 12.93 -2.38
CA LYS A 84 14.44 13.78 -3.05
C LYS A 84 15.68 13.02 -3.53
N GLY A 85 15.50 11.74 -3.91
CA GLY A 85 16.56 10.88 -4.41
C GLY A 85 17.25 10.00 -3.34
N ASP A 86 16.96 10.21 -2.07
CA ASP A 86 17.51 9.44 -0.95
C ASP A 86 16.52 8.44 -0.39
N ILE A 87 17.01 7.27 0.05
CA ILE A 87 16.21 6.31 0.81
C ILE A 87 16.11 6.80 2.25
N VAL A 88 14.93 7.31 2.62
CA VAL A 88 14.66 7.87 3.95
C VAL A 88 14.18 6.81 4.95
N GLU A 89 13.63 5.70 4.45
CA GLU A 89 13.19 4.59 5.28
C GLU A 89 13.16 3.30 4.47
N ARG A 90 13.47 2.14 5.10
CA ARG A 90 13.40 0.83 4.48
C ARG A 90 13.19 -0.26 5.51
N GLY A 91 12.49 -1.32 5.13
CA GLY A 91 12.28 -2.49 5.98
C GLY A 91 11.13 -3.37 5.49
N PRO A 92 10.74 -4.36 6.30
CA PRO A 92 9.55 -5.16 6.05
C PRO A 92 8.31 -4.27 5.95
N VAL A 93 7.45 -4.54 4.96
CA VAL A 93 6.22 -3.76 4.73
C VAL A 93 5.40 -3.64 6.00
N LYS A 94 5.25 -4.75 6.73
CA LYS A 94 4.49 -4.78 7.98
C LYS A 94 5.01 -3.76 9.01
N GLU A 95 6.32 -3.72 9.25
CA GLU A 95 6.91 -2.82 10.25
C GLU A 95 6.77 -1.35 9.85
N ILE A 96 7.05 -1.05 8.57
CA ILE A 96 6.97 0.32 8.04
C ILE A 96 5.52 0.82 8.06
N PHE A 97 4.54 -0.04 7.76
CA PHE A 97 3.12 0.35 7.75
C PHE A 97 2.53 0.48 9.15
N GLU A 98 2.98 -0.35 10.11
CA GLU A 98 2.53 -0.27 11.51
C GLU A 98 3.16 0.93 12.25
N SER A 99 4.42 1.27 11.93
CA SER A 99 5.16 2.32 12.66
C SER A 99 6.16 3.06 11.76
N PRO A 100 5.68 3.88 10.81
CA PRO A 100 6.54 4.67 9.95
C PRO A 100 7.31 5.71 10.79
N LYS A 101 8.63 5.79 10.56
CA LYS A 101 9.53 6.69 11.30
C LYS A 101 9.75 8.00 10.57
N SER A 102 9.91 7.94 9.25
CA SER A 102 10.15 9.12 8.42
C SER A 102 8.88 9.97 8.29
N HIS A 103 9.07 11.30 8.12
CA HIS A 103 7.95 12.22 7.86
C HIS A 103 7.17 11.82 6.60
N ILE A 104 7.89 11.53 5.52
CA ILE A 104 7.29 11.10 4.24
C ILE A 104 6.60 9.74 4.37
N GLY A 105 7.19 8.79 5.13
CA GLY A 105 6.54 7.50 5.40
C GLY A 105 5.21 7.67 6.11
N LYS A 106 5.15 8.54 7.12
CA LYS A 106 3.90 8.87 7.79
C LYS A 106 2.87 9.49 6.83
N GLN A 107 3.29 10.43 6.01
CA GLN A 107 2.43 11.09 5.04
C GLN A 107 1.89 10.10 3.99
N LEU A 108 2.74 9.24 3.43
CA LEU A 108 2.34 8.27 2.40
C LEU A 108 1.42 7.17 2.94
N ILE A 109 1.68 6.66 4.14
CA ILE A 109 0.96 5.52 4.71
C ILE A 109 -0.33 5.96 5.37
N MET A 110 -0.29 7.06 6.11
CA MET A 110 -1.44 7.61 6.84
C MET A 110 -2.30 8.54 5.97
N GLY A 111 -1.78 8.94 4.79
CA GLY A 111 -2.43 9.87 3.88
C GLY A 111 -2.39 11.32 4.38
N ASP A 112 -2.87 12.23 3.54
CA ASP A 112 -3.06 13.64 3.90
C ASP A 112 -4.24 13.87 4.88
N ALA A 113 -4.73 12.81 5.48
CA ALA A 113 -5.88 12.86 6.39
C ALA A 113 -5.65 13.77 7.60
N ILE A 114 -4.40 14.19 7.80
CA ILE A 114 -4.06 15.20 8.77
C ILE A 114 -3.26 16.29 8.06
N LYS A 115 -3.87 17.04 7.18
CA LYS A 115 -3.56 18.46 7.21
C LYS A 115 -3.94 18.89 8.63
N GLU A 116 -2.98 19.47 9.36
CA GLU A 116 -3.29 20.27 10.55
C GLU A 116 -4.30 21.34 10.11
N THR A 117 -5.55 20.92 9.99
CA THR A 117 -6.64 21.86 9.91
C THR A 117 -6.60 22.52 11.26
N ASP A 118 -6.37 23.81 11.28
CA ASP A 118 -6.47 24.70 12.44
C ASP A 118 -7.85 24.53 13.11
N PHE A 119 -7.98 23.46 13.89
CA PHE A 119 -9.13 23.31 14.77
C PHE A 119 -8.85 24.18 15.98
N SER A 120 -9.33 25.41 15.94
CA SER A 120 -9.27 26.33 17.07
C SER A 120 -10.11 25.78 18.23
N GLY A 121 -9.44 25.32 19.26
CA GLY A 121 -10.02 25.00 20.56
C GLY A 121 -10.35 23.52 20.79
N GLY A 122 -9.40 22.76 21.33
CA GLY A 122 -9.60 21.38 21.77
C GLY A 122 -8.28 20.62 21.95
N ARG A 123 -8.37 19.41 22.49
CA ARG A 123 -7.24 18.47 22.50
C ARG A 123 -7.52 17.41 21.47
N TYR A 124 -6.53 17.13 20.62
CA TYR A 124 -6.61 16.12 19.58
C TYR A 124 -5.77 14.94 19.99
N PHE A 125 -6.30 13.76 19.76
CA PHE A 125 -5.62 12.49 20.01
C PHE A 125 -5.73 11.63 18.75
N ARG A 126 -4.62 11.02 18.38
CA ARG A 126 -4.60 9.96 17.38
C ARG A 126 -4.55 8.64 18.10
N ILE A 127 -5.45 7.74 17.77
CA ILE A 127 -5.51 6.39 18.34
C ILE A 127 -5.29 5.40 17.20
N THR A 128 -4.21 4.62 17.28
CA THR A 128 -3.89 3.59 16.30
C THR A 128 -4.21 2.23 16.90
N PHE A 129 -4.94 1.40 16.17
CA PHE A 129 -5.32 0.06 16.61
C PHE A 129 -4.46 -0.98 15.89
N ASP A 130 -3.85 -1.89 16.63
CA ASP A 130 -3.31 -3.11 16.05
C ASP A 130 -4.46 -4.11 15.79
N GLY A 131 -4.23 -5.05 14.86
CA GLY A 131 -5.29 -5.97 14.43
C GLY A 131 -5.84 -6.92 15.50
N ARG A 132 -5.38 -6.85 16.74
CA ARG A 132 -5.94 -7.61 17.89
C ARG A 132 -7.06 -6.83 18.56
N GLU A 133 -6.94 -5.52 18.56
CA GLU A 133 -7.86 -4.60 19.27
C GLU A 133 -8.92 -3.98 18.36
N ALA A 134 -8.80 -4.18 17.04
CA ALA A 134 -9.73 -3.60 16.05
C ALA A 134 -11.19 -4.07 16.20
N GLY A 135 -11.44 -5.16 16.93
CA GLY A 135 -12.79 -5.66 17.26
C GLY A 135 -13.36 -5.12 18.58
N GLU A 136 -12.57 -4.40 19.38
CA GLU A 136 -13.01 -3.89 20.66
C GLU A 136 -13.58 -2.46 20.57
N PRO A 137 -14.61 -2.12 21.32
CA PRO A 137 -15.22 -0.78 21.30
C PRO A 137 -14.38 0.22 22.10
N VAL A 138 -13.12 0.45 21.69
CA VAL A 138 -12.14 1.25 22.46
C VAL A 138 -12.64 2.68 22.74
N ILE A 139 -13.18 3.36 21.72
CA ILE A 139 -13.69 4.73 21.87
C ILE A 139 -14.88 4.77 22.82
N SER A 140 -15.82 3.83 22.68
CA SER A 140 -16.98 3.74 23.59
C SER A 140 -16.55 3.48 25.02
N ASN A 141 -15.60 2.57 25.23
CA ASN A 141 -15.04 2.28 26.55
C ASN A 141 -14.32 3.49 27.15
N LEU A 142 -13.57 4.23 26.33
CA LEU A 142 -12.92 5.47 26.74
C LEU A 142 -13.94 6.50 27.26
N VAL A 143 -14.97 6.77 26.46
CA VAL A 143 -16.05 7.72 26.83
C VAL A 143 -16.79 7.27 28.10
N LEU A 144 -17.13 5.99 28.22
CA LEU A 144 -17.80 5.45 29.39
C LEU A 144 -16.96 5.58 30.67
N ARG A 145 -15.66 5.35 30.59
CA ARG A 145 -14.72 5.43 31.72
C ARG A 145 -14.40 6.86 32.13
N THR A 146 -14.17 7.74 31.17
CA THR A 146 -13.72 9.12 31.45
C THR A 146 -14.85 10.09 31.59
N LYS A 147 -16.06 9.76 31.12
CA LYS A 147 -17.22 10.66 31.01
C LYS A 147 -16.95 11.93 30.18
N VAL A 148 -15.89 11.90 29.35
CA VAL A 148 -15.53 13.00 28.44
C VAL A 148 -16.12 12.69 27.07
N PRO A 149 -16.92 13.57 26.48
CA PRO A 149 -17.43 13.41 25.14
C PRO A 149 -16.28 13.50 24.14
N VAL A 150 -16.28 12.62 23.14
CA VAL A 150 -15.28 12.57 22.08
C VAL A 150 -15.97 12.74 20.74
N ASN A 151 -15.44 13.60 19.90
CA ASN A 151 -15.87 13.71 18.51
C ASN A 151 -14.85 13.00 17.60
N ILE A 152 -15.31 12.12 16.74
CA ILE A 152 -14.46 11.43 15.74
C ILE A 152 -14.42 12.33 14.51
N MET A 153 -13.26 12.94 14.26
CA MET A 153 -13.03 13.80 13.09
C MET A 153 -12.64 13.02 11.86
N TYR A 154 -11.97 11.89 12.06
CA TYR A 154 -11.53 10.99 11.00
C TYR A 154 -11.43 9.57 11.56
N ALA A 155 -11.75 8.59 10.73
CA ALA A 155 -11.52 7.18 11.04
C ALA A 155 -11.21 6.42 9.76
N GLN A 156 -10.15 5.64 9.75
CA GLN A 156 -9.78 4.78 8.64
C GLN A 156 -9.40 3.39 9.14
N THR A 157 -9.88 2.37 8.45
CA THR A 157 -9.49 0.98 8.70
C THR A 157 -8.90 0.41 7.42
N LYS A 158 -7.69 -0.14 7.51
CA LYS A 158 -7.02 -0.84 6.40
C LYS A 158 -6.74 -2.28 6.78
N ALA A 159 -6.93 -3.20 5.84
CA ALA A 159 -6.51 -4.58 6.02
C ALA A 159 -5.03 -4.72 5.61
N ILE A 160 -4.18 -5.15 6.54
CA ILE A 160 -2.78 -5.50 6.27
C ILE A 160 -2.63 -7.00 6.49
N GLY A 161 -2.52 -7.77 5.39
CA GLY A 161 -2.59 -9.23 5.45
C GLY A 161 -3.96 -9.69 5.95
N ASN A 162 -3.98 -10.51 7.02
CA ASN A 162 -5.22 -11.01 7.64
C ASN A 162 -5.68 -10.19 8.85
N LYS A 163 -5.13 -8.99 9.08
CA LYS A 163 -5.47 -8.14 10.21
C LYS A 163 -6.02 -6.80 9.74
N ALA A 164 -7.05 -6.32 10.42
CA ALA A 164 -7.52 -4.96 10.27
C ALA A 164 -6.65 -4.04 11.14
N VAL A 165 -6.07 -3.00 10.56
CA VAL A 165 -5.38 -1.93 11.27
C VAL A 165 -6.20 -0.67 11.06
N GLY A 166 -6.53 0.03 12.13
CA GLY A 166 -7.38 1.21 12.10
C GLY A 166 -6.76 2.41 12.81
N GLU A 167 -7.21 3.58 12.40
CA GLU A 167 -6.86 4.87 12.98
C GLU A 167 -8.12 5.71 13.22
#